data_09d7ec4d2368a7aa8edd611e6e72c2f5
#
_entry.id   09d7ec4d2368a7aa8edd611e6e72c2f5
#
_cell.length_a   1.000
_cell.length_b   1.000
_cell.length_c   1.000
_cell.angle_alpha   90.00
_cell.angle_beta   90.00
_cell.angle_gamma   90.00
#
_symmetry.space_group_name_H-M   'P 1'
#
loop_
_entity.id
_entity.type
_entity.pdbx_description
1 polymer ?
#
loop_
_entity_poly.entity_id
_entity_poly.type
_entity_poly.pdbx_seq_one_letter_code
_entity_poly.pdbx_strand_id
1 'polypeptide(L)'
;MITEYGDQLHIGGGPAVHGGTVADLAEQTWADYLAVMEAGMAAHPRSLQKMIGPSEIGDPCNRALLHKLAGTPEPPRGPAWKPQVGTACHDQQERWFSNPALVGVDPASDRYLVEQTITCGMIGPHPLKGHTDLVDLMTGGVIDHKFVGKTKLQHYRRSGPSQLYRVQAHTYGKGWADEGYPVRFVMICFFPRDGEFKEGFNWWEPYDPAVAEWALARMNMLYSMLQGLGLEGALALFPDPCGDQYCDYCRADRAAAMQSNPFQTK
;
A
#
# COMPACT_ATOMS: atom_id res chain seq x y z
N MET A 1 -2.62 -19.88 36.35
CA MET A 1 -3.22 -21.20 36.06
C MET A 1 -2.99 -21.42 34.57
N ILE A 2 -1.98 -22.22 34.26
CA ILE A 2 -1.63 -22.59 32.88
C ILE A 2 -2.50 -23.80 32.58
N THR A 3 -3.50 -23.66 31.77
CA THR A 3 -4.28 -24.78 31.25
C THR A 3 -3.49 -25.52 30.21
N GLU A 4 -3.21 -26.78 30.48
CA GLU A 4 -2.62 -27.75 29.57
C GLU A 4 -3.39 -27.79 28.25
N TYR A 5 -2.74 -27.43 27.14
CA TYR A 5 -3.13 -27.87 25.82
C TYR A 5 -2.54 -29.26 25.57
N GLY A 6 -3.19 -30.24 26.12
CA GLY A 6 -2.96 -31.65 25.83
C GLY A 6 -4.07 -32.17 24.97
N ASP A 7 -4.01 -31.91 23.66
CA ASP A 7 -4.77 -32.68 22.71
C ASP A 7 -3.82 -33.24 21.65
N GLN A 8 -3.74 -34.57 21.70
CA GLN A 8 -2.96 -35.43 20.84
C GLN A 8 -3.33 -35.14 19.39
N LEU A 9 -2.41 -34.52 18.63
CA LEU A 9 -2.44 -34.61 17.19
C LEU A 9 -2.22 -36.08 16.81
N HIS A 10 -3.30 -36.82 16.60
CA HIS A 10 -3.28 -38.09 15.90
C HIS A 10 -2.93 -37.81 14.44
N ILE A 11 -1.65 -37.72 14.14
CA ILE A 11 -1.15 -37.78 12.75
C ILE A 11 -1.21 -39.25 12.36
N GLY A 12 -2.39 -39.69 11.93
CA GLY A 12 -2.52 -40.98 11.28
C GLY A 12 -1.72 -40.97 9.98
N GLY A 13 -0.73 -41.88 9.85
CA GLY A 13 0.05 -42.11 8.64
C GLY A 13 0.68 -40.89 8.04
N GLY A 14 1.64 -40.26 8.71
CA GLY A 14 2.42 -39.16 8.13
C GLY A 14 3.14 -39.60 6.85
N PRO A 15 3.34 -38.70 5.87
CA PRO A 15 4.12 -39.03 4.68
C PRO A 15 5.48 -39.57 5.10
N ALA A 16 5.96 -40.59 4.40
CA ALA A 16 7.25 -41.23 4.68
C ALA A 16 8.32 -40.12 4.70
N VAL A 17 9.12 -40.07 5.77
CA VAL A 17 10.27 -39.16 5.83
C VAL A 17 11.22 -39.52 4.70
N HIS A 18 11.48 -38.55 3.80
CA HIS A 18 12.38 -38.75 2.67
C HIS A 18 13.78 -39.16 3.17
N GLY A 19 14.40 -40.13 2.49
CA GLY A 19 15.76 -40.53 2.77
C GLY A 19 16.74 -39.40 2.42
N GLY A 20 17.69 -39.08 3.33
CA GLY A 20 18.70 -38.07 3.14
C GLY A 20 19.45 -37.82 4.44
N THR A 21 20.52 -37.04 4.39
CA THR A 21 21.16 -36.56 5.62
C THR A 21 20.28 -35.53 6.32
N VAL A 22 20.52 -35.29 7.60
CA VAL A 22 19.79 -34.24 8.35
C VAL A 22 19.97 -32.86 7.69
N ALA A 23 21.14 -32.62 7.11
CA ALA A 23 21.40 -31.37 6.38
C ALA A 23 20.52 -31.24 5.12
N ASP A 24 20.42 -32.31 4.32
CA ASP A 24 19.58 -32.33 3.11
C ASP A 24 18.11 -32.12 3.48
N LEU A 25 17.65 -32.75 4.56
CA LEU A 25 16.26 -32.58 5.04
C LEU A 25 16.00 -31.16 5.55
N ALA A 26 16.97 -30.54 6.22
CA ALA A 26 16.85 -29.17 6.68
C ALA A 26 16.83 -28.16 5.51
N GLU A 27 17.65 -28.35 4.49
CA GLU A 27 17.65 -27.54 3.28
C GLU A 27 16.33 -27.69 2.50
N GLN A 28 15.83 -28.91 2.36
CA GLN A 28 14.54 -29.16 1.73
C GLN A 28 13.40 -28.49 2.52
N THR A 29 13.39 -28.66 3.85
CA THR A 29 12.38 -28.01 4.71
C THR A 29 12.40 -26.50 4.55
N TRP A 30 13.58 -25.89 4.47
CA TRP A 30 13.72 -24.45 4.25
C TRP A 30 13.19 -24.02 2.88
N ALA A 31 13.51 -24.77 1.82
CA ALA A 31 13.01 -24.49 0.48
C ALA A 31 11.47 -24.57 0.42
N ASP A 32 10.89 -25.62 1.01
CA ASP A 32 9.43 -25.78 1.08
C ASP A 32 8.76 -24.66 1.90
N TYR A 33 9.37 -24.27 3.03
CA TYR A 33 8.91 -23.14 3.84
C TYR A 33 8.89 -21.83 3.03
N LEU A 34 9.96 -21.52 2.31
CA LEU A 34 10.04 -20.34 1.47
C LEU A 34 8.96 -20.36 0.36
N ALA A 35 8.76 -21.51 -0.27
CA ALA A 35 7.75 -21.66 -1.32
C ALA A 35 6.33 -21.36 -0.80
N VAL A 36 5.99 -21.82 0.40
CA VAL A 36 4.70 -21.49 1.06
C VAL A 36 4.59 -20.01 1.35
N MET A 37 5.65 -19.39 1.88
CA MET A 37 5.67 -17.93 2.16
C MET A 37 5.52 -17.11 0.89
N GLU A 38 6.22 -17.46 -0.18
CA GLU A 38 6.13 -16.78 -1.48
C GLU A 38 4.74 -16.93 -2.11
N ALA A 39 4.16 -18.14 -2.09
CA ALA A 39 2.81 -18.39 -2.57
C ALA A 39 1.78 -17.57 -1.78
N GLY A 40 1.91 -17.50 -0.46
CA GLY A 40 1.05 -16.69 0.40
C GLY A 40 1.12 -15.20 0.07
N MET A 41 2.32 -14.67 -0.13
CA MET A 41 2.52 -13.26 -0.52
C MET A 41 1.94 -12.96 -1.92
N ALA A 42 2.08 -13.88 -2.87
CA ALA A 42 1.53 -13.74 -4.21
C ALA A 42 -0.01 -13.79 -4.24
N ALA A 43 -0.61 -14.61 -3.39
CA ALA A 43 -2.07 -14.77 -3.28
C ALA A 43 -2.75 -13.65 -2.48
N HIS A 44 -1.98 -12.75 -1.84
CA HIS A 44 -2.55 -11.70 -1.01
C HIS A 44 -3.41 -10.73 -1.85
N PRO A 45 -4.63 -10.32 -1.39
CA PRO A 45 -5.54 -9.47 -2.16
C PRO A 45 -4.92 -8.17 -2.69
N ARG A 46 -4.01 -7.54 -1.92
CA ARG A 46 -3.27 -6.33 -2.38
C ARG A 46 -2.35 -6.62 -3.56
N SER A 47 -1.80 -7.83 -3.67
CA SER A 47 -0.98 -8.25 -4.82
C SER A 47 -1.82 -8.50 -6.07
N LEU A 48 -3.13 -8.70 -5.91
CA LEU A 48 -4.09 -8.95 -6.97
C LEU A 48 -4.88 -7.70 -7.37
N GLN A 49 -4.62 -6.55 -6.73
CA GLN A 49 -5.34 -5.31 -7.02
C GLN A 49 -5.04 -4.83 -8.44
N LYS A 50 -6.07 -4.80 -9.29
CA LYS A 50 -5.99 -4.34 -10.69
C LYS A 50 -6.42 -2.89 -10.90
N MET A 51 -7.18 -2.33 -9.95
CA MET A 51 -7.69 -0.96 -10.02
C MET A 51 -6.80 -0.02 -9.24
N ILE A 52 -6.54 1.16 -9.81
CA ILE A 52 -5.80 2.20 -9.10
C ILE A 52 -6.56 2.64 -7.84
N GLY A 53 -5.83 2.83 -6.75
CA GLY A 53 -6.37 3.23 -5.45
C GLY A 53 -5.88 4.59 -4.97
N PRO A 54 -6.45 5.13 -3.87
CA PRO A 54 -6.02 6.40 -3.27
C PRO A 54 -4.53 6.45 -2.93
N SER A 55 -3.93 5.31 -2.59
CA SER A 55 -2.50 5.19 -2.29
C SER A 55 -1.59 5.36 -3.51
N GLU A 56 -2.15 5.50 -4.72
CA GLU A 56 -1.39 5.53 -5.97
C GLU A 56 -1.57 6.83 -6.75
N ILE A 57 -2.72 7.51 -6.62
CA ILE A 57 -3.04 8.70 -7.43
C ILE A 57 -2.11 9.90 -7.19
N GLY A 58 -1.39 9.88 -6.06
CA GLY A 58 -0.35 10.86 -5.73
C GLY A 58 1.02 10.59 -6.35
N ASP A 59 1.20 9.49 -7.10
CA ASP A 59 2.46 9.16 -7.75
C ASP A 59 2.88 10.33 -8.68
N PRO A 60 4.11 10.87 -8.56
CA PRO A 60 4.56 11.97 -9.42
C PRO A 60 4.72 11.57 -10.89
N CYS A 61 4.84 10.28 -11.20
CA CYS A 61 5.09 9.78 -12.54
C CYS A 61 3.81 9.57 -13.35
N ASN A 62 3.53 10.46 -14.32
CA ASN A 62 2.39 10.31 -15.24
C ASN A 62 2.45 9.03 -16.07
N ARG A 63 3.65 8.59 -16.48
CA ARG A 63 3.81 7.35 -17.25
C ARG A 63 3.38 6.14 -16.43
N ALA A 64 3.79 6.05 -15.15
CA ALA A 64 3.38 4.98 -14.26
C ALA A 64 1.85 4.98 -14.07
N LEU A 65 1.25 6.15 -13.89
CA LEU A 65 -0.20 6.27 -13.75
C LEU A 65 -0.95 5.87 -15.04
N LEU A 66 -0.44 6.21 -16.21
CA LEU A 66 -1.01 5.79 -17.51
C LEU A 66 -0.95 4.26 -17.68
N HIS A 67 0.17 3.63 -17.35
CA HIS A 67 0.28 2.17 -17.37
C HIS A 67 -0.73 1.50 -16.42
N LYS A 68 -0.87 2.04 -15.21
CA LYS A 68 -1.85 1.54 -14.22
C LYS A 68 -3.29 1.72 -14.71
N LEU A 69 -3.63 2.89 -15.25
CA LEU A 69 -4.96 3.14 -15.84
C LEU A 69 -5.28 2.23 -17.02
N ALA A 70 -4.27 1.89 -17.80
CA ALA A 70 -4.39 0.97 -18.94
C ALA A 70 -4.44 -0.51 -18.51
N GLY A 71 -4.27 -0.80 -17.22
CA GLY A 71 -4.18 -2.18 -16.73
C GLY A 71 -2.93 -2.93 -17.21
N THR A 72 -1.86 -2.22 -17.57
CA THR A 72 -0.60 -2.85 -17.95
C THR A 72 -0.07 -3.67 -16.77
N PRO A 73 0.28 -4.94 -16.97
CA PRO A 73 0.85 -5.76 -15.91
C PRO A 73 2.07 -5.10 -15.28
N GLU A 74 2.17 -5.11 -13.97
CA GLU A 74 3.37 -4.64 -13.30
C GLU A 74 4.56 -5.54 -13.66
N PRO A 75 5.74 -4.93 -13.90
CA PRO A 75 6.96 -5.72 -14.08
C PRO A 75 7.18 -6.68 -12.90
N PRO A 76 7.68 -7.90 -13.16
CA PRO A 76 7.90 -8.88 -12.11
C PRO A 76 8.75 -8.32 -10.96
N ARG A 77 8.25 -8.48 -9.74
CA ARG A 77 8.97 -8.15 -8.50
C ARG A 77 9.22 -9.46 -7.75
N GLY A 78 10.32 -9.50 -7.02
CA GLY A 78 10.51 -10.58 -6.06
C GLY A 78 9.47 -10.56 -4.93
N PRO A 79 9.54 -11.52 -3.98
CA PRO A 79 8.60 -11.63 -2.88
C PRO A 79 8.42 -10.31 -2.12
N ALA A 80 7.17 -9.92 -1.88
CA ALA A 80 6.79 -8.61 -1.33
C ALA A 80 6.88 -8.57 0.21
N TRP A 81 8.02 -9.01 0.79
CA TRP A 81 8.20 -9.11 2.24
C TRP A 81 7.93 -7.80 3.00
N LYS A 82 8.48 -6.69 2.52
CA LYS A 82 8.30 -5.38 3.19
C LYS A 82 6.84 -4.90 3.23
N PRO A 83 6.06 -4.98 2.15
CA PRO A 83 4.62 -4.77 2.19
C PRO A 83 3.90 -5.73 3.13
N GLN A 84 4.27 -7.01 3.16
CA GLN A 84 3.65 -8.01 4.04
C GLN A 84 3.80 -7.66 5.52
N VAL A 85 4.99 -7.23 5.95
CA VAL A 85 5.20 -6.74 7.33
C VAL A 85 4.30 -5.54 7.62
N GLY A 86 4.16 -4.61 6.67
CA GLY A 86 3.24 -3.48 6.81
C GLY A 86 1.80 -3.95 7.02
N THR A 87 1.32 -4.86 6.19
CA THR A 87 -0.04 -5.42 6.29
C THR A 87 -0.28 -6.08 7.65
N ALA A 88 0.64 -6.93 8.12
CA ALA A 88 0.51 -7.57 9.43
C ALA A 88 0.42 -6.56 10.59
N CYS A 89 1.11 -5.42 10.47
CA CYS A 89 1.01 -4.35 11.44
C CYS A 89 -0.34 -3.62 11.36
N HIS A 90 -0.89 -3.39 10.17
CA HIS A 90 -2.24 -2.82 10.00
C HIS A 90 -3.29 -3.75 10.60
N ASP A 91 -3.26 -5.06 10.30
CA ASP A 91 -4.18 -6.05 10.87
C ASP A 91 -4.14 -6.05 12.41
N GLN A 92 -2.97 -5.84 13.00
CA GLN A 92 -2.84 -5.77 14.45
C GLN A 92 -3.37 -4.45 15.02
N GLN A 93 -3.16 -3.32 14.34
CA GLN A 93 -3.72 -2.03 14.76
C GLN A 93 -5.25 -2.02 14.65
N GLU A 94 -5.82 -2.59 13.59
CA GLU A 94 -7.25 -2.79 13.45
C GLU A 94 -7.83 -3.48 14.69
N ARG A 95 -7.23 -4.59 15.13
CA ARG A 95 -7.67 -5.31 16.35
C ARG A 95 -7.58 -4.46 17.60
N TRP A 96 -6.55 -3.63 17.74
CA TRP A 96 -6.38 -2.76 18.90
C TRP A 96 -7.41 -1.64 18.93
N PHE A 97 -7.60 -0.92 17.83
CA PHE A 97 -8.55 0.18 17.75
C PHE A 97 -10.02 -0.28 17.72
N SER A 98 -10.27 -1.52 17.33
CA SER A 98 -11.60 -2.15 17.42
C SER A 98 -11.91 -2.74 18.80
N ASN A 99 -10.97 -2.72 19.74
CA ASN A 99 -11.17 -3.27 21.08
C ASN A 99 -11.57 -2.18 22.09
N PRO A 100 -12.85 -2.12 22.54
CA PRO A 100 -13.32 -1.08 23.46
C PRO A 100 -12.53 -1.02 24.78
N ALA A 101 -12.02 -2.15 25.25
CA ALA A 101 -11.24 -2.20 26.48
C ALA A 101 -9.88 -1.50 26.38
N LEU A 102 -9.32 -1.38 25.17
CA LEU A 102 -8.04 -0.71 24.92
C LEU A 102 -8.23 0.78 24.61
N VAL A 103 -9.30 1.13 23.88
CA VAL A 103 -9.52 2.53 23.48
C VAL A 103 -10.15 3.39 24.58
N GLY A 104 -10.52 2.77 25.71
CA GLY A 104 -10.98 3.49 26.92
C GLY A 104 -12.26 4.31 26.71
N VAL A 105 -13.09 3.94 25.75
CA VAL A 105 -14.36 4.61 25.43
C VAL A 105 -15.53 3.82 25.99
N ASP A 106 -16.52 4.55 26.44
CA ASP A 106 -17.86 3.97 26.68
C ASP A 106 -18.27 3.21 25.40
N PRO A 107 -18.71 1.94 25.53
CA PRO A 107 -19.22 1.16 24.38
C PRO A 107 -20.34 1.85 23.60
N ALA A 108 -20.96 2.90 24.17
CA ALA A 108 -21.95 3.74 23.51
C ALA A 108 -21.38 4.86 22.65
N SER A 109 -20.06 5.12 22.68
CA SER A 109 -19.42 6.15 21.84
C SER A 109 -18.47 5.52 20.84
N ASP A 110 -18.93 5.39 19.60
CA ASP A 110 -18.09 4.99 18.48
C ASP A 110 -17.10 6.12 18.15
N ARG A 111 -16.01 6.18 18.94
CA ARG A 111 -14.98 7.20 18.72
C ARG A 111 -14.22 6.99 17.42
N TYR A 112 -13.94 5.72 17.13
CA TYR A 112 -13.11 5.37 15.98
C TYR A 112 -13.89 4.59 14.94
N LEU A 113 -13.77 5.00 13.68
CA LEU A 113 -14.09 4.15 12.54
C LEU A 113 -12.79 3.51 12.06
N VAL A 114 -12.75 2.18 12.04
CA VAL A 114 -11.54 1.39 11.78
C VAL A 114 -11.70 0.63 10.47
N GLU A 115 -10.70 0.64 9.60
CA GLU A 115 -10.65 -0.09 8.31
C GLU A 115 -11.93 0.05 7.47
N GLN A 116 -12.41 1.27 7.32
CA GLN A 116 -13.62 1.53 6.56
C GLN A 116 -13.35 1.76 5.09
N THR A 117 -14.15 1.12 4.24
CA THR A 117 -14.14 1.39 2.79
C THR A 117 -14.89 2.68 2.50
N ILE A 118 -14.24 3.58 1.77
CA ILE A 118 -14.79 4.88 1.39
C ILE A 118 -14.59 5.14 -0.11
N THR A 119 -15.54 5.84 -0.73
CA THR A 119 -15.39 6.36 -2.09
C THR A 119 -14.80 7.76 -2.02
N CYS A 120 -13.62 7.94 -2.60
CA CYS A 120 -12.84 9.17 -2.52
C CYS A 120 -13.02 10.10 -3.74
N GLY A 121 -13.80 9.68 -4.72
CA GLY A 121 -14.04 10.42 -5.96
C GLY A 121 -14.23 9.49 -7.15
N MET A 122 -14.11 10.05 -8.36
CA MET A 122 -14.30 9.34 -9.62
C MET A 122 -13.10 9.54 -10.53
N ILE A 123 -12.72 8.49 -11.27
CA ILE A 123 -11.76 8.55 -12.38
C ILE A 123 -12.49 8.04 -13.63
N GLY A 124 -12.87 8.94 -14.53
CA GLY A 124 -13.83 8.63 -15.59
C GLY A 124 -15.14 8.10 -14.96
N PRO A 125 -15.67 6.96 -15.43
CA PRO A 125 -16.88 6.35 -14.87
C PRO A 125 -16.62 5.47 -13.63
N HIS A 126 -15.37 5.34 -13.19
CA HIS A 126 -14.96 4.39 -12.15
C HIS A 126 -14.82 5.08 -10.78
N PRO A 127 -15.49 4.58 -9.73
CA PRO A 127 -15.31 5.10 -8.39
C PRO A 127 -13.90 4.75 -7.86
N LEU A 128 -13.21 5.77 -7.33
CA LEU A 128 -11.96 5.60 -6.60
C LEU A 128 -12.29 5.19 -5.17
N LYS A 129 -12.19 3.92 -4.87
CA LYS A 129 -12.43 3.36 -3.54
C LYS A 129 -11.12 3.08 -2.82
N GLY A 130 -11.13 3.24 -1.50
CA GLY A 130 -10.00 2.89 -0.65
C GLY A 130 -10.45 2.50 0.75
N HIS A 131 -9.54 1.92 1.50
CA HIS A 131 -9.72 1.56 2.90
C HIS A 131 -8.97 2.57 3.75
N THR A 132 -9.70 3.27 4.62
CA THR A 132 -9.13 4.23 5.57
C THR A 132 -8.77 3.49 6.84
N ASP A 133 -7.52 3.58 7.27
CA ASP A 133 -7.05 2.86 8.46
C ASP A 133 -7.83 3.27 9.72
N LEU A 134 -8.00 4.58 9.95
CA LEU A 134 -8.64 5.09 11.16
C LEU A 134 -9.25 6.48 10.96
N VAL A 135 -10.44 6.70 11.52
CA VAL A 135 -11.03 8.04 11.67
C VAL A 135 -11.37 8.26 13.13
N ASP A 136 -10.89 9.37 13.70
CA ASP A 136 -11.26 9.80 15.06
C ASP A 136 -12.43 10.79 14.98
N LEU A 137 -13.63 10.32 15.27
CA LEU A 137 -14.87 11.11 15.21
C LEU A 137 -14.90 12.24 16.25
N MET A 138 -14.17 12.11 17.36
CA MET A 138 -14.13 13.16 18.37
C MET A 138 -13.30 14.37 17.93
N THR A 139 -12.24 14.14 17.18
CA THR A 139 -11.31 15.20 16.75
C THR A 139 -11.51 15.63 15.30
N GLY A 140 -12.20 14.82 14.49
CA GLY A 140 -12.32 15.01 13.05
C GLY A 140 -11.02 14.70 12.31
N GLY A 141 -10.18 13.82 12.87
CA GLY A 141 -8.92 13.39 12.27
C GLY A 141 -9.08 12.17 11.38
N VAL A 142 -8.55 12.23 10.16
CA VAL A 142 -8.40 11.06 9.28
C VAL A 142 -6.93 10.62 9.34
N ILE A 143 -6.70 9.39 9.76
CA ILE A 143 -5.39 8.88 10.18
C ILE A 143 -4.99 7.71 9.29
N ASP A 144 -3.78 7.77 8.76
CA ASP A 144 -3.17 6.74 7.94
C ASP A 144 -1.90 6.21 8.62
N HIS A 145 -1.74 4.89 8.66
CA HIS A 145 -0.62 4.25 9.32
C HIS A 145 0.46 3.87 8.30
N LYS A 146 1.71 4.17 8.60
CA LYS A 146 2.83 3.85 7.72
C LYS A 146 3.98 3.18 8.48
N PHE A 147 4.25 1.94 8.11
CA PHE A 147 5.38 1.16 8.63
C PHE A 147 6.54 1.20 7.63
N VAL A 148 7.59 1.93 7.99
CA VAL A 148 8.71 2.22 7.08
C VAL A 148 10.05 1.79 7.68
N GLY A 149 11.05 1.53 6.84
CA GLY A 149 12.41 1.27 7.31
C GLY A 149 13.04 2.53 7.91
N LYS A 150 14.00 2.35 8.81
CA LYS A 150 14.62 3.40 9.64
C LYS A 150 15.12 4.61 8.83
N THR A 151 15.75 4.40 7.69
CA THR A 151 16.23 5.50 6.82
C THR A 151 15.08 6.36 6.29
N LYS A 152 13.97 5.74 5.83
CA LYS A 152 12.78 6.47 5.39
C LYS A 152 12.09 7.19 6.54
N LEU A 153 12.04 6.57 7.71
CA LEU A 153 11.49 7.17 8.92
C LEU A 153 12.20 8.48 9.26
N GLN A 154 13.54 8.47 9.26
CA GLN A 154 14.35 9.66 9.52
C GLN A 154 14.18 10.73 8.43
N HIS A 155 14.05 10.32 7.17
CA HIS A 155 13.79 11.24 6.07
C HIS A 155 12.44 11.95 6.27
N TYR A 156 11.36 11.19 6.49
CA TYR A 156 10.02 11.77 6.68
C TYR A 156 9.90 12.64 7.93
N ARG A 157 10.63 12.31 8.99
CA ARG A 157 10.69 13.17 10.19
C ARG A 157 11.28 14.55 9.90
N ARG A 158 12.24 14.66 8.99
CA ARG A 158 12.91 15.91 8.63
C ARG A 158 12.21 16.70 7.53
N SER A 159 11.65 15.98 6.55
CA SER A 159 11.20 16.57 5.29
C SER A 159 9.68 16.47 5.08
N GLY A 160 8.95 15.85 6.02
CA GLY A 160 7.54 15.52 5.83
C GLY A 160 7.34 14.30 4.92
N PRO A 161 6.08 13.87 4.73
CA PRO A 161 5.73 12.74 3.88
C PRO A 161 6.00 13.04 2.40
N SER A 162 6.13 11.98 1.61
CA SER A 162 6.15 12.12 0.15
C SER A 162 4.82 12.67 -0.36
N GLN A 163 4.84 13.27 -1.57
CA GLN A 163 3.62 13.68 -2.27
C GLN A 163 2.58 12.55 -2.30
N LEU A 164 3.04 11.31 -2.57
CA LEU A 164 2.18 10.12 -2.62
C LEU A 164 1.38 9.95 -1.33
N TYR A 165 2.03 10.00 -0.17
CA TYR A 165 1.38 9.82 1.13
C TYR A 165 0.52 11.02 1.52
N ARG A 166 0.98 12.24 1.23
CA ARG A 166 0.20 13.47 1.48
C ARG A 166 -1.10 13.46 0.68
N VAL A 167 -1.04 13.15 -0.62
CA VAL A 167 -2.21 13.04 -1.47
C VAL A 167 -3.15 11.93 -1.00
N GLN A 168 -2.62 10.76 -0.63
CA GLN A 168 -3.44 9.68 -0.07
C GLN A 168 -4.24 10.13 1.15
N ALA A 169 -3.60 10.80 2.11
CA ALA A 169 -4.24 11.26 3.34
C ALA A 169 -5.38 12.24 3.04
N HIS A 170 -5.15 13.24 2.18
CA HIS A 170 -6.20 14.20 1.78
C HIS A 170 -7.31 13.55 0.94
N THR A 171 -6.96 12.55 0.13
CA THR A 171 -7.95 11.82 -0.67
C THR A 171 -8.90 11.04 0.22
N TYR A 172 -8.42 10.42 1.29
CA TYR A 172 -9.28 9.83 2.31
C TYR A 172 -10.10 10.89 3.05
N GLY A 173 -9.47 12.01 3.42
CA GLY A 173 -10.18 13.15 4.02
C GLY A 173 -11.35 13.63 3.14
N LYS A 174 -11.12 13.70 1.82
CA LYS A 174 -12.20 14.06 0.86
C LYS A 174 -13.34 13.04 0.88
N GLY A 175 -13.04 11.74 0.86
CA GLY A 175 -14.07 10.71 0.92
C GLY A 175 -14.96 10.87 2.14
N TRP A 176 -14.37 11.07 3.33
CA TRP A 176 -15.14 11.27 4.55
C TRP A 176 -15.91 12.60 4.60
N ALA A 177 -15.33 13.68 4.07
CA ALA A 177 -16.01 14.96 3.96
C ALA A 177 -17.22 14.89 3.00
N ASP A 178 -17.12 14.18 1.90
CA ASP A 178 -18.20 13.94 0.94
C ASP A 178 -19.35 13.12 1.56
N GLU A 179 -19.05 12.20 2.51
CA GLU A 179 -20.04 11.47 3.30
C GLU A 179 -20.63 12.31 4.46
N GLY A 180 -20.23 13.58 4.59
CA GLY A 180 -20.76 14.51 5.58
C GLY A 180 -20.06 14.52 6.93
N TYR A 181 -18.92 13.85 7.08
CA TYR A 181 -18.14 13.91 8.32
C TYR A 181 -17.32 15.22 8.40
N PRO A 182 -17.21 15.83 9.58
CA PRO A 182 -16.49 17.10 9.76
C PRO A 182 -14.98 16.85 9.85
N VAL A 183 -14.34 16.57 8.70
CA VAL A 183 -12.88 16.35 8.64
C VAL A 183 -12.15 17.66 8.91
N ARG A 184 -11.31 17.69 9.95
CA ARG A 184 -10.54 18.87 10.37
C ARG A 184 -9.09 18.81 9.97
N PHE A 185 -8.48 17.64 10.04
CA PHE A 185 -7.09 17.42 9.69
C PHE A 185 -6.87 16.00 9.17
N VAL A 186 -5.75 15.84 8.47
CA VAL A 186 -5.23 14.52 8.09
C VAL A 186 -3.94 14.27 8.85
N MET A 187 -3.69 13.02 9.21
CA MET A 187 -2.52 12.61 9.98
C MET A 187 -1.93 11.34 9.40
N ILE A 188 -0.61 11.27 9.38
CA ILE A 188 0.11 10.04 9.04
C ILE A 188 0.96 9.65 10.24
N CYS A 189 0.69 8.47 10.79
CA CYS A 189 1.45 7.91 11.89
C CYS A 189 2.54 6.98 11.35
N PHE A 190 3.78 7.40 11.50
CA PHE A 190 4.94 6.65 11.02
C PHE A 190 5.57 5.82 12.12
N PHE A 191 5.73 4.52 11.89
CA PHE A 191 6.43 3.61 12.78
C PHE A 191 7.56 2.86 12.04
N PRO A 192 8.68 2.58 12.74
CA PRO A 192 9.75 1.78 12.17
C PRO A 192 9.34 0.31 12.06
N ARG A 193 9.68 -0.35 10.95
CA ARG A 193 9.57 -1.81 10.82
C ARG A 193 10.71 -2.57 11.51
N ASP A 194 11.82 -1.87 11.72
CA ASP A 194 13.12 -2.38 12.16
C ASP A 194 13.69 -1.55 13.31
N GLY A 195 12.81 -1.00 14.17
CA GLY A 195 13.19 -0.14 15.28
C GLY A 195 12.26 -0.29 16.49
N GLU A 196 12.35 0.67 17.41
CA GLU A 196 11.55 0.68 18.63
C GLU A 196 10.27 1.51 18.46
N PHE A 197 9.21 1.17 19.19
CA PHE A 197 7.93 1.90 19.16
C PHE A 197 8.10 3.40 19.47
N LYS A 198 8.99 3.76 20.40
CA LYS A 198 9.26 5.16 20.74
C LYS A 198 9.91 5.98 19.62
N GLU A 199 10.43 5.34 18.58
CA GLU A 199 10.96 6.01 17.40
C GLU A 199 9.84 6.43 16.42
N GLY A 200 8.60 6.04 16.68
CA GLY A 200 7.44 6.50 15.91
C GLY A 200 7.21 8.00 16.05
N PHE A 201 6.59 8.59 15.06
CA PHE A 201 6.15 9.97 15.09
C PHE A 201 4.93 10.16 14.20
N ASN A 202 4.22 11.27 14.37
CA ASN A 202 3.16 11.68 13.48
C ASN A 202 3.57 12.90 12.64
N TRP A 203 2.99 13.00 11.48
CA TRP A 203 2.90 14.18 10.67
C TRP A 203 1.41 14.49 10.48
N TRP A 204 1.02 15.76 10.51
CA TRP A 204 -0.34 16.18 10.27
C TRP A 204 -0.39 17.57 9.64
N GLU A 205 -1.48 17.85 8.93
CA GLU A 205 -1.83 19.19 8.47
C GLU A 205 -3.36 19.36 8.46
N PRO A 206 -3.88 20.61 8.47
CA PRO A 206 -5.30 20.87 8.25
C PRO A 206 -5.77 20.19 6.97
N TYR A 207 -6.97 19.61 7.01
CA TYR A 207 -7.54 19.03 5.80
C TYR A 207 -7.74 20.11 4.73
N ASP A 208 -7.19 19.87 3.55
CA ASP A 208 -7.31 20.73 2.37
C ASP A 208 -7.87 19.90 1.20
N PRO A 209 -9.14 20.13 0.81
CA PRO A 209 -9.76 19.42 -0.32
C PRO A 209 -9.04 19.66 -1.64
N ALA A 210 -8.36 20.80 -1.82
CA ALA A 210 -7.67 21.12 -3.06
C ALA A 210 -6.56 20.14 -3.41
N VAL A 211 -5.94 19.50 -2.42
CA VAL A 211 -4.91 18.47 -2.64
C VAL A 211 -5.50 17.22 -3.31
N ALA A 212 -6.64 16.75 -2.83
CA ALA A 212 -7.34 15.61 -3.40
C ALA A 212 -7.94 15.94 -4.78
N GLU A 213 -8.54 17.13 -4.91
CA GLU A 213 -9.14 17.63 -6.15
C GLU A 213 -8.09 17.75 -7.26
N TRP A 214 -6.90 18.28 -6.93
CA TRP A 214 -5.77 18.33 -7.87
C TRP A 214 -5.39 16.93 -8.37
N ALA A 215 -5.27 15.96 -7.48
CA ALA A 215 -4.90 14.60 -7.85
C ALA A 215 -5.98 13.94 -8.70
N LEU A 216 -7.26 14.09 -8.35
CA LEU A 216 -8.39 13.58 -9.12
C LEU A 216 -8.49 14.23 -10.51
N ALA A 217 -8.33 15.55 -10.60
CA ALA A 217 -8.33 16.26 -11.87
C ALA A 217 -7.18 15.76 -12.79
N ARG A 218 -5.99 15.57 -12.23
CA ARG A 218 -4.85 14.97 -12.93
C ARG A 218 -5.16 13.56 -13.43
N MET A 219 -5.76 12.72 -12.58
CA MET A 219 -6.15 11.35 -12.96
C MET A 219 -7.19 11.35 -14.07
N ASN A 220 -8.19 12.21 -14.01
CA ASN A 220 -9.20 12.35 -15.06
C ASN A 220 -8.62 12.86 -16.37
N MET A 221 -7.66 13.77 -16.32
CA MET A 221 -6.90 14.20 -17.50
C MET A 221 -6.17 13.03 -18.15
N LEU A 222 -5.41 12.25 -17.35
CA LEU A 222 -4.68 11.07 -17.85
C LEU A 222 -5.63 10.00 -18.39
N TYR A 223 -6.77 9.77 -17.72
CA TYR A 223 -7.81 8.87 -18.20
C TYR A 223 -8.37 9.31 -19.56
N SER A 224 -8.67 10.60 -19.73
CA SER A 224 -9.18 11.15 -21.00
C SER A 224 -8.15 11.02 -22.12
N MET A 225 -6.85 11.27 -21.85
CA MET A 225 -5.77 11.05 -22.80
C MET A 225 -5.69 9.58 -23.22
N LEU A 226 -5.79 8.66 -22.26
CA LEU A 226 -5.77 7.22 -22.51
C LEU A 226 -6.96 6.81 -23.41
N GLN A 227 -8.16 7.32 -23.14
CA GLN A 227 -9.35 7.00 -23.93
C GLN A 227 -9.28 7.57 -25.37
N GLY A 228 -8.72 8.75 -25.53
CA GLY A 228 -8.65 9.42 -26.84
C GLY A 228 -7.47 8.98 -27.72
N LEU A 229 -6.34 8.65 -27.12
CA LEU A 229 -5.07 8.40 -27.84
C LEU A 229 -4.57 6.95 -27.72
N GLY A 230 -5.18 6.15 -26.86
CA GLY A 230 -4.63 4.86 -26.43
C GLY A 230 -3.37 5.03 -25.57
N LEU A 231 -2.81 3.91 -25.07
CA LEU A 231 -1.65 3.97 -24.16
C LEU A 231 -0.40 4.56 -24.87
N GLU A 232 -0.10 4.12 -26.06
CA GLU A 232 1.07 4.57 -26.82
C GLU A 232 1.04 6.08 -27.09
N GLY A 233 -0.11 6.58 -27.60
CA GLY A 233 -0.31 7.99 -27.85
C GLY A 233 -0.27 8.84 -26.57
N ALA A 234 -0.87 8.36 -25.48
CA ALA A 234 -0.81 9.06 -24.20
C ALA A 234 0.61 9.09 -23.60
N LEU A 235 1.38 8.00 -23.72
CA LEU A 235 2.78 7.96 -23.29
C LEU A 235 3.68 8.87 -24.09
N ALA A 236 3.39 9.09 -25.39
CA ALA A 236 4.14 10.00 -26.25
C ALA A 236 4.05 11.47 -25.79
N LEU A 237 3.02 11.84 -25.03
CA LEU A 237 2.91 13.16 -24.40
C LEU A 237 3.85 13.34 -23.18
N PHE A 238 4.41 12.26 -22.69
CA PHE A 238 5.37 12.23 -21.57
C PHE A 238 6.60 11.43 -22.01
N PRO A 239 7.41 11.93 -22.96
CA PRO A 239 8.46 11.15 -23.62
C PRO A 239 9.57 10.73 -22.65
N ASP A 240 9.84 11.56 -21.65
CA ASP A 240 10.94 11.30 -20.71
C ASP A 240 10.47 10.39 -19.56
N PRO A 241 11.13 9.24 -19.34
CA PRO A 241 10.95 8.46 -18.14
C PRO A 241 11.25 9.29 -16.90
N CYS A 242 10.47 9.12 -15.83
CA CYS A 242 10.75 9.83 -14.58
C CYS A 242 12.15 9.47 -14.02
N GLY A 243 12.76 10.40 -13.29
CA GLY A 243 14.09 10.19 -12.71
C GLY A 243 14.14 9.21 -11.55
N ASP A 244 13.00 8.70 -11.08
CA ASP A 244 12.95 7.75 -9.99
C ASP A 244 13.43 6.36 -10.45
N GLN A 245 14.56 5.92 -9.87
CA GLN A 245 15.14 4.59 -10.12
C GLN A 245 14.22 3.44 -9.65
N TYR A 246 13.26 3.72 -8.77
CA TYR A 246 12.31 2.74 -8.25
C TYR A 246 10.99 2.71 -9.04
N CYS A 247 10.81 3.57 -10.03
CA CYS A 247 9.67 3.50 -10.92
C CYS A 247 9.81 2.33 -11.89
N ASP A 248 9.11 1.24 -11.62
CA ASP A 248 9.25 -0.01 -12.38
C ASP A 248 8.87 0.14 -13.84
N TYR A 249 7.80 0.88 -14.16
CA TYR A 249 7.40 1.12 -15.55
C TYR A 249 8.44 1.93 -16.33
N CYS A 250 8.92 3.05 -15.76
CA CYS A 250 9.96 3.84 -16.42
C CYS A 250 11.29 3.10 -16.56
N ARG A 251 11.59 2.20 -15.62
CA ARG A 251 12.77 1.31 -15.71
C ARG A 251 12.60 0.29 -16.83
N ALA A 252 11.41 -0.31 -16.96
CA ALA A 252 11.09 -1.24 -18.04
C ALA A 252 11.12 -0.54 -19.42
N ASP A 253 10.54 0.66 -19.52
CA ASP A 253 10.55 1.46 -20.74
C ASP A 253 12.00 1.80 -21.19
N ARG A 254 12.86 2.21 -20.23
CA ARG A 254 14.29 2.45 -20.52
C ARG A 254 15.00 1.19 -21.00
N ALA A 255 14.74 0.05 -20.37
CA ALA A 255 15.35 -1.21 -20.77
C ALA A 255 14.90 -1.64 -22.18
N ALA A 256 13.62 -1.50 -22.51
CA ALA A 256 13.09 -1.77 -23.83
C ALA A 256 13.70 -0.84 -24.90
N ALA A 257 13.82 0.46 -24.61
CA ALA A 257 14.44 1.44 -25.51
C ALA A 257 15.92 1.13 -25.77
N MET A 258 16.66 0.65 -24.76
CA MET A 258 18.06 0.23 -24.95
C MET A 258 18.17 -1.02 -25.83
N GLN A 259 17.26 -2.00 -25.66
CA GLN A 259 17.27 -3.21 -26.49
C GLN A 259 16.89 -2.94 -27.97
N SER A 260 16.06 -1.95 -28.23
CA SER A 260 15.63 -1.57 -29.57
C SER A 260 16.64 -0.68 -30.32
N ASN A 261 17.69 -0.20 -29.66
CA ASN A 261 18.72 0.63 -30.30
C ASN A 261 19.83 -0.24 -30.91
N PRO A 262 19.86 -0.41 -32.25
CA PRO A 262 20.82 -1.32 -32.91
C PRO A 262 22.29 -0.85 -32.82
N PHE A 263 22.53 0.37 -32.32
CA PHE A 263 23.87 0.95 -32.20
C PHE A 263 24.49 0.82 -30.81
N GLN A 264 23.78 0.23 -29.82
CA GLN A 264 24.29 0.05 -28.45
C GLN A 264 24.72 -1.38 -28.12
N THR A 265 24.77 -2.30 -29.09
CA THR A 265 25.36 -3.62 -28.92
C THR A 265 26.86 -3.58 -29.25
N LYS A 266 27.68 -3.10 -28.33
CA LYS A 266 29.10 -3.54 -28.19
C LYS A 266 29.60 -3.22 -26.80
#